data_a83c9fb29385bf0a6ffd699e207725f9
#
_entry.id   a83c9fb29385bf0a6ffd699e207725f9
#
_cell.length_a   1.000
_cell.length_b   1.000
_cell.length_c   1.000
_cell.angle_alpha   90.00
_cell.angle_beta   90.00
_cell.angle_gamma   90.00
#
_symmetry.space_group_name_H-M   'P 1'
#
loop_
_entity.id
_entity.type
_entity.pdbx_description
1 polymer ?
#
loop_
_entity_poly.entity_id
_entity_poly.type
_entity_poly.pdbx_seq_one_letter_code
_entity_poly.pdbx_strand_id
1 'polypeptide(L)'
;TILNTEECLLSKVQQRNPGMARKDYEKVFADYLNAPHVIWLGRGIFGDDTHGHVDDLTRFVAADTVVTMIEKNPRDVNHKPLRDNLRRLRAARDQSGKPLNIVELPMPGPIVFEKRRLPASYANFYIANGIVLVPVFNDPNDRIALDILAALFPTREVVPIYSGDLIWGLGTMHCMTQQQPSVISFRPSAKVPVSRV
;
A
#
# COMPACT_ATOMS: atom_id res chain seq x y z
N THR A 1 7.79 -10.89 5.60
CA THR A 1 8.27 -9.50 5.37
C THR A 1 7.16 -8.51 5.62
N ILE A 2 7.46 -7.38 6.27
CA ILE A 2 6.53 -6.27 6.52
C ILE A 2 7.10 -4.98 5.92
N LEU A 3 6.23 -4.11 5.43
CA LEU A 3 6.58 -2.77 4.94
C LEU A 3 6.17 -1.72 5.96
N ASN A 4 7.04 -0.78 6.23
CA ASN A 4 6.74 0.39 7.07
C ASN A 4 7.50 1.62 6.58
N THR A 5 7.11 2.80 7.08
CA THR A 5 7.85 4.04 6.85
C THR A 5 8.56 4.52 8.11
N GLU A 6 9.70 5.14 7.93
CA GLU A 6 10.42 5.83 9.01
C GLU A 6 9.60 7.02 9.54
N GLU A 7 8.90 7.72 8.64
CA GLU A 7 8.05 8.84 9.01
C GLU A 7 6.94 8.42 9.97
N CYS A 8 6.29 7.28 9.71
CA CYS A 8 5.20 6.79 10.56
C CYS A 8 5.66 6.35 11.95
N LEU A 9 6.74 5.60 12.03
CA LEU A 9 7.12 4.91 13.28
C LEU A 9 8.30 5.55 14.00
N LEU A 10 9.21 6.25 13.29
CA LEU A 10 10.42 6.79 13.86
C LEU A 10 10.45 8.32 13.92
N SER A 11 9.34 8.99 13.52
CA SER A 11 9.25 10.44 13.57
C SER A 11 9.31 10.94 15.02
N LYS A 12 10.06 12.02 15.22
CA LYS A 12 10.08 12.73 16.50
C LYS A 12 8.96 13.77 16.63
N VAL A 13 8.32 14.11 15.50
CA VAL A 13 7.25 15.12 15.46
C VAL A 13 5.92 14.49 15.91
N GLN A 14 5.64 13.28 15.44
CA GLN A 14 4.42 12.55 15.80
C GLN A 14 4.83 11.16 16.28
N GLN A 15 5.24 11.05 17.51
CA GLN A 15 5.69 9.80 18.11
C GLN A 15 4.49 8.91 18.45
N ARG A 16 4.42 7.73 17.83
CA ARG A 16 3.40 6.73 18.18
C ARG A 16 3.75 5.99 19.46
N ASN A 17 5.02 5.65 19.63
CA ASN A 17 5.54 4.95 20.80
C ASN A 17 6.83 5.66 21.25
N PRO A 18 6.75 6.60 22.21
CA PRO A 18 7.90 7.35 22.69
C PRO A 18 9.02 6.42 23.19
N GLY A 19 10.24 6.72 22.81
CA GLY A 19 11.42 5.96 23.21
C GLY A 19 11.73 4.71 22.39
N MET A 20 10.83 4.25 21.53
CA MET A 20 11.11 3.10 20.66
C MET A 20 12.01 3.49 19.49
N ALA A 21 13.08 2.74 19.30
CA ALA A 21 13.95 2.79 18.14
C ALA A 21 13.56 1.71 17.10
N ARG A 22 14.16 1.75 15.93
CA ARG A 22 13.92 0.79 14.84
C ARG A 22 13.96 -0.66 15.30
N LYS A 23 15.02 -1.06 16.03
CA LYS A 23 15.19 -2.43 16.54
C LYS A 23 14.08 -2.87 17.49
N ASP A 24 13.47 -1.94 18.22
CA ASP A 24 12.39 -2.25 19.15
C ASP A 24 11.11 -2.58 18.37
N TYR A 25 10.81 -1.82 17.31
CA TYR A 25 9.71 -2.14 16.39
C TYR A 25 9.94 -3.48 15.67
N GLU A 26 11.16 -3.72 15.15
CA GLU A 26 11.51 -4.99 14.49
C GLU A 26 11.31 -6.18 15.43
N LYS A 27 11.68 -6.03 16.71
CA LYS A 27 11.43 -7.03 17.73
C LYS A 27 9.93 -7.26 17.97
N VAL A 28 9.14 -6.19 18.09
CA VAL A 28 7.68 -6.28 18.26
C VAL A 28 7.05 -6.99 17.07
N PHE A 29 7.44 -6.66 15.85
CA PHE A 29 6.91 -7.33 14.64
C PHE A 29 7.31 -8.81 14.58
N ALA A 30 8.51 -9.16 15.00
CA ALA A 30 8.93 -10.56 15.09
C ALA A 30 8.11 -11.32 16.13
N ASP A 31 7.97 -10.77 17.33
CA ASP A 31 7.35 -11.44 18.48
C ASP A 31 5.82 -11.57 18.32
N TYR A 32 5.14 -10.54 17.83
CA TYR A 32 3.68 -10.50 17.81
C TYR A 32 3.05 -10.76 16.44
N LEU A 33 3.77 -10.51 15.34
CA LEU A 33 3.27 -10.69 13.99
C LEU A 33 3.98 -11.81 13.22
N ASN A 34 4.97 -12.47 13.85
CA ASN A 34 5.85 -13.44 13.17
C ASN A 34 6.47 -12.88 11.87
N ALA A 35 6.81 -11.59 11.89
CA ALA A 35 7.35 -10.85 10.76
C ALA A 35 8.73 -10.24 11.08
N PRO A 36 9.78 -11.07 11.17
CA PRO A 36 11.11 -10.61 11.60
C PRO A 36 11.84 -9.75 10.56
N HIS A 37 11.37 -9.77 9.31
CA HIS A 37 11.99 -9.02 8.22
C HIS A 37 11.18 -7.78 7.88
N VAL A 38 11.81 -6.61 8.04
CA VAL A 38 11.14 -5.31 7.84
C VAL A 38 11.86 -4.50 6.76
N ILE A 39 11.10 -4.04 5.78
CA ILE A 39 11.57 -3.09 4.78
C ILE A 39 11.11 -1.69 5.19
N TRP A 40 12.06 -0.81 5.43
CA TRP A 40 11.82 0.55 5.87
C TRP A 40 11.85 1.52 4.69
N LEU A 41 10.71 2.11 4.38
CA LEU A 41 10.58 3.23 3.47
C LEU A 41 10.82 4.56 4.21
N GLY A 42 10.95 5.65 3.47
CA GLY A 42 11.21 6.97 4.05
C GLY A 42 9.94 7.69 4.46
N ARG A 43 9.55 8.66 3.63
CA ARG A 43 8.39 9.54 3.86
C ARG A 43 7.16 9.05 3.10
N GLY A 44 5.99 9.41 3.64
CA GLY A 44 4.70 9.26 3.02
C GLY A 44 4.41 10.29 1.92
N ILE A 45 3.14 10.29 1.47
CA ILE A 45 2.63 11.30 0.55
C ILE A 45 2.20 12.55 1.31
N PHE A 46 2.21 13.68 0.62
CA PHE A 46 1.78 14.94 1.17
C PHE A 46 0.27 14.96 1.43
N GLY A 47 -0.12 15.49 2.59
CA GLY A 47 -1.53 15.58 3.00
C GLY A 47 -1.99 14.45 3.92
N ASP A 48 -1.21 13.38 4.05
CA ASP A 48 -1.46 12.29 5.00
C ASP A 48 -1.18 12.76 6.44
N ASP A 49 -2.24 12.95 7.22
CA ASP A 49 -2.16 13.37 8.61
C ASP A 49 -1.83 12.21 9.57
N THR A 50 -1.91 10.98 9.09
CA THR A 50 -1.45 9.79 9.81
C THR A 50 0.08 9.67 9.81
N HIS A 51 0.73 10.61 9.17
CA HIS A 51 2.18 10.79 9.16
C HIS A 51 2.95 9.67 8.45
N GLY A 52 2.64 9.48 7.18
CA GLY A 52 3.38 8.60 6.29
C GLY A 52 2.98 7.13 6.34
N HIS A 53 1.69 6.84 6.44
CA HIS A 53 1.22 5.47 6.36
C HIS A 53 1.62 4.79 5.05
N VAL A 54 2.09 3.55 5.16
CA VAL A 54 2.65 2.81 4.03
C VAL A 54 1.59 2.37 3.03
N ASP A 55 0.34 2.23 3.44
CA ASP A 55 -0.76 1.81 2.57
C ASP A 55 -1.19 2.85 1.52
N ASP A 56 -0.75 4.09 1.70
CA ASP A 56 -0.86 5.14 0.68
C ASP A 56 0.33 5.17 -0.30
N LEU A 57 1.35 4.34 -0.08
CA LEU A 57 2.59 4.34 -0.84
C LEU A 57 2.86 3.05 -1.57
N THR A 58 2.91 1.95 -0.81
CA THR A 58 3.43 0.67 -1.26
C THR A 58 2.69 -0.47 -0.62
N ARG A 59 2.23 -1.41 -1.44
CA ARG A 59 1.45 -2.57 -0.99
C ARG A 59 1.96 -3.86 -1.62
N PHE A 60 2.00 -4.93 -0.84
CA PHE A 60 2.13 -6.27 -1.42
C PHE A 60 0.88 -6.65 -2.19
N VAL A 61 1.08 -7.18 -3.39
CA VAL A 61 0.04 -7.76 -4.26
C VAL A 61 0.27 -9.25 -4.47
N ALA A 62 1.48 -9.73 -4.23
CA ALA A 62 1.86 -11.14 -4.16
C ALA A 62 3.00 -11.31 -3.14
N ALA A 63 3.42 -12.54 -2.91
CA ALA A 63 4.46 -12.86 -1.91
C ALA A 63 5.81 -12.15 -2.17
N ASP A 64 6.13 -11.89 -3.42
CA ASP A 64 7.38 -11.29 -3.89
C ASP A 64 7.19 -9.98 -4.68
N THR A 65 5.95 -9.52 -4.82
CA THR A 65 5.60 -8.41 -5.69
C THR A 65 4.92 -7.29 -4.91
N VAL A 66 5.39 -6.08 -5.10
CA VAL A 66 4.79 -4.86 -4.54
C VAL A 66 4.39 -3.89 -5.64
N VAL A 67 3.29 -3.18 -5.40
CA VAL A 67 3.00 -1.93 -6.13
C VAL A 67 3.53 -0.77 -5.32
N THR A 68 4.03 0.26 -5.98
CA THR A 68 4.48 1.49 -5.32
C THR A 68 4.08 2.71 -6.13
N MET A 69 3.62 3.74 -5.43
CA MET A 69 3.24 5.00 -6.05
C MET A 69 4.45 5.74 -6.59
N ILE A 70 4.29 6.35 -7.76
CA ILE A 70 5.30 7.23 -8.37
C ILE A 70 4.68 8.56 -8.80
N GLU A 71 5.43 9.63 -8.60
CA GLU A 71 5.11 10.96 -9.12
C GLU A 71 6.20 11.36 -10.14
N LYS A 72 5.79 11.52 -11.40
CA LYS A 72 6.71 11.84 -12.51
C LYS A 72 7.04 13.32 -12.60
N ASN A 73 6.14 14.20 -12.13
CA ASN A 73 6.35 15.63 -12.17
C ASN A 73 7.38 16.07 -11.11
N PRO A 74 8.58 16.54 -11.50
CA PRO A 74 9.62 16.92 -10.54
C PRO A 74 9.29 18.17 -9.71
N ARG A 75 8.24 18.91 -10.09
CA ARG A 75 7.75 20.07 -9.33
C ARG A 75 6.73 19.68 -8.26
N ASP A 76 6.18 18.46 -8.31
CA ASP A 76 5.24 17.98 -7.30
C ASP A 76 5.97 17.64 -6.00
N VAL A 77 5.34 17.97 -4.89
CA VAL A 77 5.88 17.74 -3.54
C VAL A 77 6.13 16.25 -3.26
N ASN A 78 5.35 15.35 -3.89
CA ASN A 78 5.47 13.91 -3.73
C ASN A 78 6.61 13.29 -4.55
N HIS A 79 7.15 14.02 -5.56
CA HIS A 79 8.17 13.46 -6.45
C HIS A 79 9.41 12.94 -5.71
N LYS A 80 9.99 13.76 -4.84
CA LYS A 80 11.22 13.38 -4.11
C LYS A 80 11.01 12.24 -3.13
N PRO A 81 9.99 12.27 -2.24
CA PRO A 81 9.73 11.17 -1.30
C PRO A 81 9.46 9.84 -2.01
N LEU A 82 8.61 9.83 -3.04
CA LEU A 82 8.26 8.60 -3.76
C LEU A 82 9.46 8.03 -4.54
N ARG A 83 10.28 8.88 -5.12
CA ARG A 83 11.53 8.45 -5.77
C ARG A 83 12.54 7.86 -4.78
N ASP A 84 12.65 8.41 -3.57
CA ASP A 84 13.49 7.82 -2.52
C ASP A 84 12.96 6.44 -2.09
N ASN A 85 11.65 6.31 -1.92
CA ASN A 85 11.01 5.05 -1.57
C ASN A 85 11.23 3.98 -2.67
N LEU A 86 11.08 4.35 -3.94
CA LEU A 86 11.37 3.45 -5.06
C LEU A 86 12.83 2.98 -5.05
N ARG A 87 13.78 3.88 -4.78
CA ARG A 87 15.21 3.54 -4.66
C ARG A 87 15.45 2.55 -3.51
N ARG A 88 14.81 2.78 -2.35
CA ARG A 88 14.90 1.88 -1.18
C ARG A 88 14.33 0.50 -1.51
N LEU A 89 13.17 0.42 -2.18
CA LEU A 89 12.57 -0.84 -2.60
C LEU A 89 13.47 -1.62 -3.57
N ARG A 90 14.09 -0.97 -4.54
CA ARG A 90 15.03 -1.60 -5.48
C ARG A 90 16.26 -2.18 -4.80
N ALA A 91 16.72 -1.56 -3.72
CA ALA A 91 17.82 -2.04 -2.91
C ALA A 91 17.40 -3.11 -1.89
N ALA A 92 16.13 -3.18 -1.55
CA ALA A 92 15.61 -4.12 -0.56
C ALA A 92 15.66 -5.56 -1.05
N ARG A 93 15.61 -6.47 -0.09
CA ARG A 93 15.44 -7.90 -0.32
C ARG A 93 14.27 -8.37 0.53
N ASP A 94 13.65 -9.46 0.13
CA ASP A 94 12.65 -10.14 0.95
C ASP A 94 13.35 -10.96 2.08
N GLN A 95 12.56 -11.62 2.89
CA GLN A 95 13.06 -12.49 3.97
C GLN A 95 13.90 -13.70 3.47
N SER A 96 13.83 -14.00 2.17
CA SER A 96 14.62 -15.06 1.52
C SER A 96 15.88 -14.51 0.86
N GLY A 97 16.15 -13.21 0.99
CA GLY A 97 17.30 -12.54 0.38
C GLY A 97 17.11 -12.22 -1.11
N LYS A 98 15.90 -12.40 -1.66
CA LYS A 98 15.60 -12.13 -3.07
C LYS A 98 15.12 -10.68 -3.30
N PRO A 99 15.40 -10.08 -4.47
CA PRO A 99 14.82 -8.80 -4.82
C PRO A 99 13.31 -8.91 -4.98
N LEU A 100 12.59 -7.82 -4.68
CA LEU A 100 11.15 -7.71 -4.94
C LEU A 100 10.90 -7.37 -6.41
N ASN A 101 9.80 -7.90 -6.95
CA ASN A 101 9.19 -7.38 -8.16
C ASN A 101 8.47 -6.09 -7.81
N ILE A 102 8.81 -4.99 -8.48
CA ILE A 102 8.25 -3.67 -8.18
C ILE A 102 7.44 -3.20 -9.39
N VAL A 103 6.16 -2.94 -9.17
CA VAL A 103 5.25 -2.40 -10.16
C VAL A 103 4.92 -0.96 -9.79
N GLU A 104 5.17 -0.05 -10.70
CA GLU A 104 4.97 1.38 -10.48
C GLU A 104 3.51 1.76 -10.78
N LEU A 105 2.84 2.43 -9.84
CA LEU A 105 1.52 3.03 -10.01
C LEU A 105 1.64 4.55 -10.10
N PRO A 106 0.99 5.21 -11.07
CA PRO A 106 1.00 6.67 -11.12
C PRO A 106 0.24 7.26 -9.93
N MET A 107 0.62 8.46 -9.48
CA MET A 107 -0.23 9.25 -8.60
C MET A 107 -1.44 9.79 -9.35
N PRO A 108 -2.61 9.96 -8.71
CA PRO A 108 -3.64 10.84 -9.22
C PRO A 108 -3.16 12.29 -9.17
N GLY A 109 -3.72 13.16 -9.98
CA GLY A 109 -3.51 14.59 -9.89
C GLY A 109 -3.85 15.13 -8.50
N PRO A 110 -3.33 16.30 -8.11
CA PRO A 110 -3.59 16.88 -6.80
C PRO A 110 -5.07 17.14 -6.55
N ILE A 111 -5.65 16.49 -5.54
CA ILE A 111 -6.99 16.80 -5.07
C ILE A 111 -6.87 17.84 -3.96
N VAL A 112 -7.48 18.97 -4.15
CA VAL A 112 -7.39 20.10 -3.21
C VAL A 112 -8.78 20.48 -2.74
N PHE A 113 -8.95 20.53 -1.43
CA PHE A 113 -10.15 21.03 -0.81
C PHE A 113 -9.81 22.08 0.27
N GLU A 114 -10.52 23.20 0.30
CA GLU A 114 -10.25 24.33 1.19
C GLU A 114 -8.77 24.71 1.28
N LYS A 115 -8.10 24.76 0.14
CA LYS A 115 -6.65 25.04 -0.01
C LYS A 115 -5.73 23.96 0.60
N ARG A 116 -6.25 22.85 1.05
CA ARG A 116 -5.47 21.70 1.53
C ARG A 116 -5.43 20.63 0.46
N ARG A 117 -4.24 20.13 0.13
CA ARG A 117 -4.09 18.94 -0.70
C ARG A 117 -4.42 17.70 0.13
N LEU A 118 -5.30 16.85 -0.40
CA LEU A 118 -5.71 15.61 0.22
C LEU A 118 -4.79 14.45 -0.22
N PRO A 119 -4.60 13.41 0.61
CA PRO A 119 -3.68 12.31 0.36
C PRO A 119 -4.27 11.24 -0.57
N ALA A 120 -4.72 11.64 -1.76
CA ALA A 120 -5.30 10.72 -2.72
C ALA A 120 -4.24 9.75 -3.26
N SER A 121 -4.54 8.46 -3.20
CA SER A 121 -3.64 7.40 -3.65
C SER A 121 -4.39 6.17 -4.14
N TYR A 122 -4.01 5.64 -5.31
CA TYR A 122 -4.52 4.36 -5.79
C TYR A 122 -3.99 3.16 -4.98
N ALA A 123 -2.90 3.33 -4.20
CA ALA A 123 -2.40 2.26 -3.33
C ALA A 123 -3.32 1.95 -2.15
N ASN A 124 -4.25 2.86 -1.82
CA ASN A 124 -5.22 2.66 -0.74
C ASN A 124 -6.40 1.76 -1.16
N PHE A 125 -6.14 0.76 -2.04
CA PHE A 125 -7.12 -0.24 -2.45
C PHE A 125 -7.35 -1.29 -1.35
N TYR A 126 -8.53 -1.92 -1.37
CA TYR A 126 -8.89 -3.01 -0.47
C TYR A 126 -9.01 -4.33 -1.20
N ILE A 127 -8.33 -5.36 -0.70
CA ILE A 127 -8.39 -6.73 -1.24
C ILE A 127 -9.43 -7.52 -0.44
N ALA A 128 -10.51 -7.92 -1.10
CA ALA A 128 -11.55 -8.77 -0.54
C ALA A 128 -11.60 -10.13 -1.24
N ASN A 129 -12.54 -10.99 -0.80
CA ASN A 129 -12.75 -12.29 -1.43
C ASN A 129 -13.37 -12.11 -2.84
N GLY A 130 -12.58 -12.34 -3.87
CA GLY A 130 -13.03 -12.26 -5.26
C GLY A 130 -13.00 -10.87 -5.90
N ILE A 131 -12.81 -9.79 -5.13
CA ILE A 131 -12.75 -8.41 -5.64
C ILE A 131 -11.58 -7.63 -5.06
N VAL A 132 -11.17 -6.56 -5.78
CA VAL A 132 -10.27 -5.52 -5.29
C VAL A 132 -10.98 -4.19 -5.48
N LEU A 133 -11.30 -3.48 -4.41
CA LEU A 133 -11.90 -2.15 -4.46
C LEU A 133 -10.79 -1.11 -4.60
N VAL A 134 -10.84 -0.34 -5.67
CA VAL A 134 -9.79 0.64 -5.98
C VAL A 134 -10.37 2.05 -5.95
N PRO A 135 -9.82 2.96 -5.12
CA PRO A 135 -10.25 4.34 -5.14
C PRO A 135 -9.91 4.99 -6.48
N VAL A 136 -10.86 5.70 -7.07
CA VAL A 136 -10.69 6.52 -8.29
C VAL A 136 -11.17 7.95 -8.03
N PHE A 137 -10.64 8.89 -8.81
CA PHE A 137 -10.76 10.31 -8.50
C PHE A 137 -11.21 11.16 -9.70
N ASN A 138 -11.77 10.56 -10.74
CA ASN A 138 -12.07 11.21 -12.04
C ASN A 138 -10.80 11.81 -12.67
N ASP A 139 -9.69 11.11 -12.57
CA ASP A 139 -8.38 11.50 -13.05
C ASP A 139 -7.97 10.68 -14.30
N PRO A 140 -7.24 11.25 -15.26
CA PRO A 140 -6.73 10.49 -16.41
C PRO A 140 -5.92 9.23 -16.04
N ASN A 141 -5.27 9.21 -14.85
CA ASN A 141 -4.51 8.07 -14.37
C ASN A 141 -5.38 6.96 -13.76
N ASP A 142 -6.68 7.19 -13.50
CA ASP A 142 -7.59 6.17 -12.95
C ASP A 142 -7.55 4.91 -13.82
N ARG A 143 -7.69 5.05 -15.14
CA ARG A 143 -7.67 3.92 -16.07
C ARG A 143 -6.34 3.17 -16.04
N ILE A 144 -5.24 3.89 -15.97
CA ILE A 144 -3.90 3.30 -15.93
C ILE A 144 -3.72 2.47 -14.65
N ALA A 145 -4.13 3.02 -13.52
CA ALA A 145 -4.05 2.33 -12.23
C ALA A 145 -4.93 1.08 -12.19
N LEU A 146 -6.16 1.16 -12.71
CA LEU A 146 -7.08 0.03 -12.80
C LEU A 146 -6.53 -1.08 -13.68
N ASP A 147 -6.00 -0.77 -14.86
CA ASP A 147 -5.43 -1.76 -15.79
C ASP A 147 -4.21 -2.47 -15.18
N ILE A 148 -3.33 -1.73 -14.48
CA ILE A 148 -2.20 -2.31 -13.76
C ILE A 148 -2.68 -3.26 -12.66
N LEU A 149 -3.62 -2.83 -11.84
CA LEU A 149 -4.13 -3.66 -10.73
C LEU A 149 -4.90 -4.88 -11.26
N ALA A 150 -5.67 -4.75 -12.33
CA ALA A 150 -6.35 -5.88 -12.96
C ALA A 150 -5.36 -6.95 -13.45
N ALA A 151 -4.24 -6.54 -14.03
CA ALA A 151 -3.18 -7.48 -14.44
C ALA A 151 -2.52 -8.19 -13.25
N LEU A 152 -2.44 -7.53 -12.09
CA LEU A 152 -1.83 -8.09 -10.86
C LEU A 152 -2.79 -9.00 -10.08
N PHE A 153 -4.09 -8.86 -10.27
CA PHE A 153 -5.12 -9.66 -9.60
C PHE A 153 -5.99 -10.46 -10.59
N PRO A 154 -5.42 -11.38 -11.41
CA PRO A 154 -6.13 -12.06 -12.48
C PRO A 154 -7.29 -12.95 -12.00
N THR A 155 -7.36 -13.27 -10.72
CA THR A 155 -8.41 -14.08 -10.09
C THR A 155 -9.46 -13.27 -9.34
N ARG A 156 -9.36 -11.92 -9.40
CA ARG A 156 -10.27 -10.99 -8.72
C ARG A 156 -10.80 -9.96 -9.69
N GLU A 157 -12.03 -9.56 -9.51
CA GLU A 157 -12.58 -8.40 -10.20
C GLU A 157 -12.03 -7.11 -9.58
N VAL A 158 -11.50 -6.21 -10.39
CA VAL A 158 -11.06 -4.89 -9.96
C VAL A 158 -12.21 -3.92 -10.13
N VAL A 159 -12.72 -3.42 -9.02
CA VAL A 159 -13.91 -2.56 -8.95
C VAL A 159 -13.49 -1.13 -8.59
N PRO A 160 -13.68 -0.15 -9.50
CA PRO A 160 -13.42 1.25 -9.20
C PRO A 160 -14.51 1.80 -8.27
N ILE A 161 -14.08 2.54 -7.25
CA ILE A 161 -14.97 3.26 -6.33
C ILE A 161 -14.58 4.73 -6.36
N TYR A 162 -15.50 5.60 -6.80
CA TYR A 162 -15.26 7.03 -6.74
C TYR A 162 -15.04 7.48 -5.30
N SER A 163 -13.91 8.11 -5.06
CA SER A 163 -13.44 8.42 -3.72
C SER A 163 -13.10 9.91 -3.52
N GLY A 164 -13.53 10.77 -4.46
CA GLY A 164 -13.29 12.21 -4.38
C GLY A 164 -13.88 12.86 -3.13
N ASP A 165 -15.06 12.40 -2.69
CA ASP A 165 -15.68 12.87 -1.44
C ASP A 165 -15.16 12.12 -0.22
N LEU A 166 -14.84 10.83 -0.40
CA LEU A 166 -14.38 9.98 0.69
C LEU A 166 -13.00 10.40 1.22
N ILE A 167 -12.12 10.85 0.32
CA ILE A 167 -10.76 11.27 0.68
C ILE A 167 -10.70 12.49 1.62
N TRP A 168 -11.82 13.16 1.84
CA TRP A 168 -11.95 14.17 2.88
C TRP A 168 -11.65 13.66 4.28
N GLY A 169 -11.94 12.37 4.54
CA GLY A 169 -11.57 11.68 5.74
C GLY A 169 -10.09 11.30 5.82
N LEU A 170 -9.26 11.78 4.86
CA LEU A 170 -7.82 11.57 4.78
C LEU A 170 -7.40 10.11 4.57
N GLY A 171 -8.32 9.28 4.07
CA GLY A 171 -8.11 7.90 3.69
C GLY A 171 -9.23 7.40 2.79
N THR A 172 -9.06 6.23 2.18
CA THR A 172 -10.08 5.63 1.32
C THR A 172 -10.34 4.16 1.67
N MET A 173 -10.37 3.26 0.70
CA MET A 173 -10.84 1.89 0.88
C MET A 173 -10.09 1.11 1.96
N HIS A 174 -8.75 1.14 1.95
CA HIS A 174 -7.96 0.40 2.92
C HIS A 174 -8.04 1.00 4.32
N CYS A 175 -7.93 2.31 4.42
CA CYS A 175 -7.98 3.03 5.70
C CYS A 175 -9.31 2.85 6.45
N MET A 176 -10.41 2.57 5.73
CA MET A 176 -11.76 2.38 6.29
C MET A 176 -12.10 0.93 6.59
N THR A 177 -11.23 -0.02 6.28
CA THR A 177 -11.53 -1.45 6.35
C THR A 177 -10.53 -2.19 7.23
N GLN A 178 -10.96 -3.33 7.73
CA GLN A 178 -10.13 -4.27 8.47
C GLN A 178 -10.49 -5.69 8.05
N GLN A 179 -9.47 -6.48 7.73
CA GLN A 179 -9.66 -7.90 7.43
C GLN A 179 -9.96 -8.66 8.71
N GLN A 180 -10.96 -9.52 8.65
CA GLN A 180 -11.21 -10.52 9.67
C GLN A 180 -10.83 -11.89 9.11
N PRO A 181 -9.65 -12.44 9.45
CA PRO A 181 -9.26 -13.76 9.00
C PRO A 181 -10.25 -14.82 9.47
N SER A 182 -10.60 -15.76 8.56
CA SER A 182 -11.45 -16.88 8.94
C SER A 182 -10.71 -17.79 9.92
N VAL A 183 -11.37 -18.20 11.00
CA VAL A 183 -10.89 -19.22 11.96
C VAL A 183 -10.99 -20.64 11.41
N ILE A 184 -11.55 -20.81 10.20
CA ILE A 184 -11.70 -22.14 9.61
C ILE A 184 -10.31 -22.65 9.25
N SER A 185 -9.88 -23.68 9.99
CA SER A 185 -8.68 -24.46 9.74
C SER A 185 -8.49 -24.73 8.25
N PHE A 186 -7.29 -24.50 7.76
CA PHE A 186 -6.82 -24.85 6.43
C PHE A 186 -7.12 -26.35 6.16
N ARG A 187 -8.27 -26.66 5.60
CA ARG A 187 -8.48 -27.95 4.93
C ARG A 187 -7.98 -27.73 3.51
N PRO A 188 -6.92 -28.43 3.06
CA PRO A 188 -6.56 -28.42 1.65
C PRO A 188 -7.81 -28.86 0.89
N SER A 189 -8.27 -28.02 -0.04
CA SER A 189 -9.43 -28.34 -0.86
C SER A 189 -9.16 -29.66 -1.57
N ALA A 190 -10.03 -30.64 -1.36
CA ALA A 190 -10.08 -31.82 -2.19
C ALA A 190 -10.15 -31.33 -3.66
N LYS A 191 -9.26 -31.83 -4.51
CA LYS A 191 -9.24 -31.52 -5.93
C LYS A 191 -10.66 -31.71 -6.48
N VAL A 192 -11.27 -30.61 -6.93
CA VAL A 192 -12.53 -30.69 -7.69
C VAL A 192 -12.20 -31.49 -8.96
N PRO A 193 -12.83 -32.65 -9.22
CA PRO A 193 -12.60 -33.33 -10.46
C PRO A 193 -13.16 -32.49 -11.60
N VAL A 194 -12.30 -32.11 -12.53
CA VAL A 194 -12.71 -31.49 -13.79
C VAL A 194 -13.45 -32.53 -14.57
N SER A 195 -14.79 -32.47 -14.59
CA SER A 195 -15.60 -33.25 -15.53
C SER A 195 -15.33 -32.70 -16.94
N ARG A 196 -14.66 -33.51 -17.76
CA ARG A 196 -14.60 -33.29 -19.21
C ARG A 196 -16.00 -33.46 -19.78
N VAL A 197 -16.52 -32.40 -20.37
CA VAL A 197 -17.58 -32.45 -21.38
C VAL A 197 -16.97 -32.03 -22.70
#